data_ef67ea480fd7f15a4d7afb4127e68a98
#
_entry.id   ef67ea480fd7f15a4d7afb4127e68a98
#
_cell.length_a   1.000
_cell.length_b   1.000
_cell.length_c   1.000
_cell.angle_alpha   90.00
_cell.angle_beta   90.00
_cell.angle_gamma   90.00
#
_symmetry.space_group_name_H-M   'P 1'
#
loop_
_entity.id
_entity.type
_entity.pdbx_description
1 polymer ?
#
loop_
_entity_poly.entity_id
_entity_poly.type
_entity_poly.pdbx_seq_one_letter_code
_entity_poly.pdbx_strand_id
1 'polypeptide(L)' 'SEMCIRDSVRATVRSISEQAQDDQTLMGQLISAGIIPGAKVRVEYRAGTYVLRGLNSIDIPAKRAHIIQLERG' A
#
# COMPACT_ATOMS: atom_id res chain seq x y z
N SER A 1 20.28 -9.85 -6.81
CA SER A 1 19.66 -8.59 -7.19
C SER A 1 18.21 -8.83 -7.60
N GLU A 2 18.00 -9.76 -8.49
CA GLU A 2 16.62 -10.09 -8.89
C GLU A 2 15.81 -10.61 -7.74
N MET A 3 16.47 -11.18 -6.80
CA MET A 3 15.79 -11.76 -5.64
C MET A 3 15.03 -10.73 -4.85
N CYS A 4 15.48 -9.51 -4.83
CA CYS A 4 14.80 -8.46 -4.10
C CYS A 4 13.45 -8.12 -4.71
N ILE A 5 13.22 -8.49 -5.95
CA ILE A 5 12.05 -8.07 -6.69
C ILE A 5 10.98 -9.15 -6.71
N ARG A 6 11.32 -10.36 -6.32
CA ARG A 6 10.41 -11.49 -6.43
C ARG A 6 9.10 -11.30 -5.68
N ASP A 7 9.18 -10.63 -4.55
CA ASP A 7 8.01 -10.46 -3.70
C ASP A 7 7.23 -9.21 -4.03
N SER A 8 7.64 -8.49 -5.07
CA SER A 8 6.97 -7.28 -5.47
C SER A 8 5.86 -7.61 -6.45
N VAL A 9 4.66 -7.11 -6.17
CA VAL A 9 3.48 -7.35 -6.99
C VAL A 9 2.89 -6.01 -7.39
N ARG A 10 2.48 -5.90 -8.65
CA ARG A 10 1.77 -4.72 -9.11
C ARG A 10 0.30 -4.85 -8.74
N ALA A 11 -0.25 -3.78 -8.23
CA ALA A 11 -1.65 -3.75 -7.83
C ALA A 11 -2.23 -2.38 -8.07
N THR A 12 -3.56 -2.33 -8.13
CA THR A 12 -4.29 -1.08 -8.24
C THR A 12 -5.07 -0.89 -6.95
N VAL A 13 -5.01 0.30 -6.40
CA VAL A 13 -5.78 0.62 -5.19
C VAL A 13 -7.25 0.74 -5.58
N ARG A 14 -8.09 -0.13 -5.04
CA ARG A 14 -9.53 -0.08 -5.28
C ARG A 14 -10.21 0.90 -4.35
N SER A 15 -9.90 0.78 -3.09
CA SER A 15 -10.55 1.63 -2.10
C SER A 15 -9.71 1.65 -0.82
N ILE A 16 -10.00 2.64 -0.01
CA ILE A 16 -9.40 2.78 1.32
C ILE A 16 -10.55 2.75 2.30
N SER A 17 -10.42 1.92 3.35
CA SER A 17 -11.50 1.75 4.29
C SER A 17 -11.78 3.03 5.08
N GLU A 18 -12.99 3.11 5.63
CA GLU A 18 -13.35 4.26 6.45
C GLU A 18 -12.49 4.38 7.68
N GLN A 19 -12.02 3.26 8.21
CA GLN A 19 -11.13 3.28 9.36
C GLN A 19 -9.85 4.02 9.06
N ALA A 20 -9.30 3.83 7.86
CA ALA A 20 -8.10 4.53 7.44
C ALA A 20 -8.41 6.01 7.18
N GLN A 21 -9.58 6.30 6.66
CA GLN A 21 -9.97 7.68 6.36
C GLN A 21 -10.12 8.50 7.62
N ASP A 22 -10.46 7.87 8.74
CA ASP A 22 -10.55 8.55 10.01
C ASP A 22 -9.19 8.90 10.60
N ASP A 23 -8.14 8.26 10.12
CA ASP A 23 -6.77 8.51 10.57
C ASP A 23 -6.13 9.53 9.64
N GLN A 24 -6.16 10.79 10.04
CA GLN A 24 -5.64 11.87 9.20
C GLN A 24 -4.16 11.71 8.93
N THR A 25 -3.41 11.24 9.90
CA THR A 25 -1.97 11.03 9.72
C THR A 25 -1.72 9.97 8.66
N LEU A 26 -2.42 8.84 8.75
CA LEU A 26 -2.29 7.78 7.77
C LEU A 26 -2.74 8.24 6.39
N MET A 27 -3.87 8.92 6.31
CA MET A 27 -4.36 9.43 5.04
C MET A 27 -3.38 10.39 4.40
N GLY A 28 -2.78 11.25 5.21
CA GLY A 28 -1.76 12.17 4.71
C GLY A 28 -0.58 11.42 4.11
N GLN A 29 -0.15 10.35 4.78
CA GLN A 29 0.95 9.53 4.27
C GLN A 29 0.55 8.84 2.97
N LEU A 30 -0.66 8.31 2.90
CA LEU A 30 -1.13 7.63 1.69
C LEU A 30 -1.20 8.59 0.51
N ILE A 31 -1.74 9.77 0.72
CA ILE A 31 -1.86 10.77 -0.33
C ILE A 31 -0.48 11.21 -0.79
N SER A 32 0.42 11.47 0.14
CA SER A 32 1.79 11.88 -0.19
C SER A 32 2.53 10.81 -0.96
N ALA A 33 2.23 9.55 -0.70
CA ALA A 33 2.86 8.45 -1.39
C ALA A 33 2.18 8.13 -2.73
N GLY A 34 1.10 8.83 -3.06
CA GLY A 34 0.36 8.56 -4.28
C GLY A 34 -0.51 7.33 -4.20
N ILE A 35 -0.82 6.88 -3.00
CA ILE A 35 -1.63 5.68 -2.77
C ILE A 35 -3.06 6.11 -2.54
N ILE A 36 -3.76 6.34 -3.62
CA ILE A 36 -5.16 6.78 -3.59
C ILE A 36 -5.97 5.85 -4.48
N PRO A 37 -7.29 5.80 -4.31
CA PRO A 37 -8.12 4.93 -5.15
C PRO A 37 -7.88 5.20 -6.64
N GLY A 38 -7.67 4.11 -7.36
CA GLY A 38 -7.37 4.18 -8.79
C GLY A 38 -5.90 4.23 -9.12
N ALA A 39 -5.03 4.43 -8.12
CA ALA A 39 -3.60 4.52 -8.36
C ALA A 39 -3.00 3.13 -8.49
N LYS A 40 -1.96 3.04 -9.31
CA LYS A 40 -1.20 1.81 -9.43
C LYS A 40 0.00 1.87 -8.50
N VAL A 41 0.19 0.80 -7.75
CA VAL A 41 1.25 0.74 -6.75
C VAL A 41 1.96 -0.60 -6.84
N ARG A 42 3.13 -0.66 -6.23
CA ARG A 42 3.84 -1.92 -6.03
C ARG A 42 3.70 -2.33 -4.57
N VAL A 43 3.48 -3.61 -4.36
CA VAL A 43 3.31 -4.15 -3.03
C VAL A 43 4.43 -5.16 -2.79
N GLU A 44 5.16 -4.97 -1.69
CA GLU A 44 6.16 -5.93 -1.24
C GLU A 44 5.79 -6.39 0.16
N TYR A 45 6.10 -7.64 0.46
CA TYR A 45 5.83 -8.19 1.78
C TYR A 45 7.17 -8.54 2.44
N ARG A 46 7.42 -7.99 3.61
CA ARG A 46 8.65 -8.24 4.35
C ARG A 46 8.35 -8.36 5.83
N ALA A 47 8.73 -9.48 6.40
CA ALA A 47 8.71 -9.65 7.86
C ALA A 47 7.39 -9.20 8.49
N GLY A 48 6.28 -9.58 7.89
CA GLY A 48 4.97 -9.25 8.44
C GLY A 48 4.51 -7.83 8.15
N THR A 49 5.19 -7.14 7.25
CA THR A 49 4.85 -5.76 6.89
C THR A 49 4.71 -5.66 5.38
N TYR A 50 3.65 -5.00 4.94
CA TYR A 50 3.50 -4.67 3.52
C TYR A 50 4.10 -3.32 3.25
N VAL A 51 4.94 -3.25 2.22
CA VAL A 51 5.51 -2.00 1.76
C VAL A 51 4.82 -1.63 0.46
N LEU A 52 4.14 -0.50 0.46
CA LEU A 52 3.43 0.00 -0.71
C LEU A 52 4.26 1.11 -1.34
N ARG A 53 4.52 0.97 -2.63
CA ARG A 53 5.34 1.94 -3.36
C ARG A 53 4.52 2.60 -4.45
N GLY A 54 4.33 3.88 -4.29
CA GLY A 54 3.78 4.75 -5.31
C GLY A 54 4.78 5.83 -5.60
N LEU A 55 4.43 7.09 -5.35
CA LEU A 55 5.39 8.20 -5.43
C LEU A 55 6.44 8.07 -4.34
N ASN A 56 6.01 7.64 -3.16
CA ASN A 56 6.89 7.30 -2.05
C ASN A 56 6.51 5.94 -1.53
N SER A 57 7.31 5.39 -0.63
CA SER A 57 7.00 4.11 -0.02
C SER A 57 6.48 4.31 1.39
N ILE A 58 5.52 3.47 1.77
CA ILE A 58 5.01 3.44 3.13
C ILE A 58 4.93 2.00 3.60
N ASP A 59 5.06 1.81 4.92
CA ASP A 59 5.00 0.51 5.53
C ASP A 59 3.66 0.35 6.24
N ILE A 60 2.98 -0.77 5.98
CA ILE A 60 1.71 -1.08 6.63
C ILE A 60 1.83 -2.47 7.24
N PRO A 61 1.69 -2.59 8.57
CA PRO A 61 1.72 -3.90 9.20
C PRO A 61 0.66 -4.81 8.60
N ALA A 62 0.97 -6.08 8.49
CA ALA A 62 0.04 -7.04 7.89
C ALA A 62 -1.31 -7.04 8.57
N LYS A 63 -1.33 -6.84 9.89
CA LYS A 63 -2.57 -6.83 10.64
C LYS A 63 -3.46 -5.64 10.29
N ARG A 64 -2.91 -4.60 9.67
CA ARG A 64 -3.65 -3.42 9.24
C ARG A 64 -3.81 -3.35 7.73
N ALA A 65 -3.33 -4.35 7.01
CA ALA A 65 -3.37 -4.33 5.56
C ALA A 65 -4.80 -4.29 5.01
N HIS A 66 -5.77 -4.71 5.81
CA HIS A 66 -7.16 -4.73 5.38
C HIS A 66 -7.74 -3.32 5.17
N ILE A 67 -7.05 -2.28 5.64
CA ILE A 67 -7.55 -0.91 5.47
C ILE A 67 -7.44 -0.43 4.03
N ILE A 68 -6.64 -1.11 3.23
CA ILE A 68 -6.49 -0.76 1.82
C ILE A 68 -6.87 -1.98 1.00
N GLN A 69 -7.82 -1.82 0.11
CA GLN A 69 -8.21 -2.89 -0.80
C GLN A 69 -7.47 -2.73 -2.10
N LEU A 70 -6.76 -3.77 -2.49
CA LEU A 70 -5.95 -3.77 -3.68
C LEU A 70 -6.50 -4.77 -4.68
N GLU A 71 -6.39 -4.44 -5.93
CA GLU A 71 -6.74 -5.33 -7.01
C GLU A 71 -5.48 -5.65 -7.78
N ARG A 72 -5.25 -6.94 -7.98
CA ARG A 72 -4.08 -7.41 -8.67
C ARG A 72 -4.15 -7.03 -10.14
N GLY A 73 -3.05 -6.55 -10.66
CA GLY A 73 -3.02 -6.25 -12.08
C GLY A 73 -2.31 -4.98 -12.46
#